data_691669d4c38b378fa4ef9ea1280c773b
#
_entry.id   691669d4c38b378fa4ef9ea1280c773b
#
_cell.length_a   1.000
_cell.length_b   1.000
_cell.length_c   1.000
_cell.angle_alpha   90.00
_cell.angle_beta   90.00
_cell.angle_gamma   90.00
#
_symmetry.space_group_name_H-M   'P 1'
#
loop_
_entity.id
_entity.type
_entity.pdbx_description
1 polymer ?
#
loop_
_entity_poly.entity_id
_entity_poly.type
_entity_poly.pdbx_seq_one_letter_code
_entity_poly.pdbx_strand_id
1 'polypeptide(L)'
;MVIDKIKVKNYKIFKEKIIYLNDNVNIFVGENDAGKSTILEIVNLITTGKINGYFIDRQITANFFNYEVRKNYIKNITSGEYAELPEIMIEAYCKKEENSEFKGTNNSLGEDCPGIAFYYKFNQDNADIYKKKLQEGEILDIPLEFYKIEFIGFHGCSITSKYLPFKVATIDASKRDYNNLLNRFVSENME
;
A
#
# COMPACT_ATOMS: atom_id res chain seq x y z
N MET A 1 4.04 5.87 16.89
CA MET A 1 4.13 4.45 16.43
C MET A 1 5.42 4.28 15.64
N VAL A 2 6.18 3.21 15.88
CA VAL A 2 7.40 2.84 15.17
C VAL A 2 7.13 1.55 14.38
N ILE A 3 7.38 1.56 13.08
CA ILE A 3 7.16 0.38 12.21
C ILE A 3 8.30 -0.61 12.44
N ASP A 4 7.96 -1.85 12.77
CA ASP A 4 8.88 -2.97 12.95
C ASP A 4 9.10 -3.77 11.66
N LYS A 5 8.01 -4.04 10.95
CA LYS A 5 8.04 -4.71 9.64
C LYS A 5 6.89 -4.30 8.77
N ILE A 6 7.06 -4.48 7.46
CA ILE A 6 6.02 -4.27 6.45
C ILE A 6 5.83 -5.55 5.66
N LYS A 7 4.60 -6.05 5.58
CA LYS A 7 4.23 -7.12 4.66
C LYS A 7 3.55 -6.52 3.43
N VAL A 8 3.99 -6.97 2.26
CA VAL A 8 3.52 -6.49 0.96
C VAL A 8 3.05 -7.67 0.12
N LYS A 9 1.90 -7.53 -0.54
CA LYS A 9 1.38 -8.51 -1.50
C LYS A 9 0.94 -7.80 -2.78
N ASN A 10 1.36 -8.33 -3.91
CA ASN A 10 0.96 -7.92 -5.27
C ASN A 10 1.26 -6.46 -5.64
N TYR A 11 2.27 -5.83 -5.06
CA TYR A 11 2.63 -4.44 -5.34
C TYR A 11 3.91 -4.32 -6.16
N LYS A 12 3.81 -3.82 -7.39
CA LYS A 12 4.93 -3.62 -8.33
C LYS A 12 5.81 -4.87 -8.45
N ILE A 13 7.09 -4.79 -8.03
CA ILE A 13 8.02 -5.92 -8.11
C ILE A 13 7.75 -6.98 -7.02
N PHE A 14 7.01 -6.64 -5.97
CA PHE A 14 6.76 -7.55 -4.86
C PHE A 14 5.47 -8.35 -5.08
N LYS A 15 5.61 -9.65 -5.34
CA LYS A 15 4.49 -10.59 -5.34
C LYS A 15 4.03 -10.88 -3.92
N GLU A 16 4.97 -11.24 -3.05
CA GLU A 16 4.81 -11.30 -1.60
C GLU A 16 6.17 -11.10 -0.92
N LYS A 17 6.26 -10.19 0.05
CA LYS A 17 7.50 -9.89 0.76
C LYS A 17 7.22 -9.36 2.16
N ILE A 18 8.05 -9.78 3.13
CA ILE A 18 8.15 -9.14 4.44
C ILE A 18 9.47 -8.38 4.48
N ILE A 19 9.41 -7.11 4.88
CA ILE A 19 10.54 -6.21 5.01
C ILE A 19 10.64 -5.84 6.49
N TYR A 20 11.73 -6.24 7.14
CA TYR A 20 12.02 -5.90 8.53
C TYR A 20 12.75 -4.56 8.59
N LEU A 21 12.39 -3.74 9.56
CA LEU A 21 12.96 -2.41 9.75
C LEU A 21 13.65 -2.32 11.12
N ASN A 22 14.77 -1.59 11.17
CA ASN A 22 15.45 -1.22 12.41
C ASN A 22 14.85 0.07 12.98
N ASP A 23 15.02 0.30 14.28
CA ASP A 23 14.44 1.41 15.01
C ASP A 23 14.94 2.78 14.57
N ASN A 24 16.21 2.89 14.22
CA ASN A 24 16.87 4.16 13.99
C ASN A 24 17.09 4.42 12.50
N VAL A 25 17.95 3.63 11.85
CA VAL A 25 18.35 3.85 10.46
C VAL A 25 18.18 2.58 9.64
N ASN A 26 17.53 2.72 8.49
CA ASN A 26 17.40 1.66 7.48
C ASN A 26 18.01 2.17 6.17
N ILE A 27 19.01 1.47 5.66
CA ILE A 27 19.70 1.79 4.42
C ILE A 27 19.42 0.70 3.40
N PHE A 28 18.76 1.06 2.29
CA PHE A 28 18.46 0.13 1.20
C PHE A 28 19.50 0.30 0.09
N VAL A 29 20.34 -0.73 -0.11
CA VAL A 29 21.36 -0.80 -1.15
C VAL A 29 21.06 -1.94 -2.11
N GLY A 30 21.45 -1.81 -3.34
CA GLY A 30 21.25 -2.82 -4.38
C GLY A 30 21.36 -2.23 -5.79
N GLU A 31 21.30 -3.08 -6.79
CA GLU A 31 21.29 -2.71 -8.20
C GLU A 31 20.06 -1.87 -8.58
N ASN A 32 20.07 -1.29 -9.79
CA ASN A 32 18.88 -0.65 -10.34
C ASN A 32 17.76 -1.70 -10.46
N ASP A 33 16.52 -1.27 -10.25
CA ASP A 33 15.33 -2.11 -10.26
C ASP A 33 15.24 -3.17 -9.16
N ALA A 34 16.17 -3.20 -8.19
CA ALA A 34 16.10 -4.08 -7.01
C ALA A 34 14.95 -3.74 -6.03
N GLY A 35 14.16 -2.70 -6.32
CA GLY A 35 12.97 -2.32 -5.53
C GLY A 35 13.21 -1.32 -4.41
N LYS A 36 14.39 -0.72 -4.32
CA LYS A 36 14.70 0.32 -3.30
C LYS A 36 13.66 1.44 -3.28
N SER A 37 13.39 2.03 -4.44
CA SER A 37 12.38 3.09 -4.58
C SER A 37 10.97 2.61 -4.29
N THR A 38 10.67 1.35 -4.61
CA THR A 38 9.37 0.73 -4.29
C THR A 38 9.20 0.57 -2.78
N ILE A 39 10.25 0.22 -2.03
CA ILE A 39 10.18 0.14 -0.56
C ILE A 39 9.91 1.53 0.04
N LEU A 40 10.62 2.56 -0.40
CA LEU A 40 10.39 3.94 0.07
C LEU A 40 8.98 4.43 -0.28
N GLU A 41 8.47 4.08 -1.46
CA GLU A 41 7.12 4.40 -1.88
C GLU A 41 6.07 3.70 -1.00
N ILE A 42 6.28 2.41 -0.66
CA ILE A 42 5.43 1.65 0.25
C ILE A 42 5.40 2.28 1.64
N VAL A 43 6.56 2.64 2.19
CA VAL A 43 6.65 3.33 3.48
C VAL A 43 5.89 4.64 3.44
N ASN A 44 6.09 5.44 2.39
CA ASN A 44 5.38 6.72 2.23
C ASN A 44 3.86 6.51 2.09
N LEU A 45 3.43 5.53 1.30
CA LEU A 45 2.01 5.21 1.11
C LEU A 45 1.34 4.82 2.43
N ILE A 46 1.91 3.85 3.16
CA ILE A 46 1.26 3.33 4.39
C ILE A 46 1.27 4.36 5.54
N THR A 47 2.20 5.31 5.50
CA THR A 47 2.32 6.33 6.56
C THR A 47 1.62 7.64 6.25
N THR A 48 1.46 8.01 4.98
CA THR A 48 0.87 9.31 4.58
C THR A 48 -0.35 9.20 3.69
N GLY A 49 -0.67 8.00 3.17
CA GLY A 49 -1.71 7.80 2.15
C GLY A 49 -1.36 8.40 0.78
N LYS A 50 -0.08 8.77 0.56
CA LYS A 50 0.36 9.49 -0.63
C LYS A 50 1.48 8.77 -1.37
N ILE A 51 1.53 8.98 -2.68
CA ILE A 51 2.64 8.63 -3.57
C ILE A 51 3.02 9.90 -4.33
N ASN A 52 4.32 10.21 -4.39
CA ASN A 52 4.84 11.41 -5.06
C ASN A 52 4.16 12.73 -4.63
N GLY A 53 3.69 12.82 -3.36
CA GLY A 53 3.03 13.98 -2.81
C GLY A 53 1.51 14.07 -3.08
N TYR A 54 0.94 13.16 -3.86
CA TYR A 54 -0.49 13.10 -4.17
C TYR A 54 -1.15 11.92 -3.47
N PHE A 55 -2.42 12.09 -3.05
CA PHE A 55 -3.19 10.98 -2.48
C PHE A 55 -3.32 9.84 -3.49
N ILE A 56 -3.24 8.61 -2.99
CA ILE A 56 -3.15 7.38 -3.80
C ILE A 56 -4.36 7.19 -4.72
N ASP A 57 -5.55 7.64 -4.33
CA ASP A 57 -6.79 7.57 -5.11
C ASP A 57 -6.68 8.20 -6.51
N ARG A 58 -5.76 9.20 -6.66
CA ARG A 58 -5.51 9.91 -7.92
C ARG A 58 -4.34 9.36 -8.73
N GLN A 59 -3.62 8.38 -8.20
CA GLN A 59 -2.37 7.91 -8.78
C GLN A 59 -2.43 6.45 -9.24
N ILE A 60 -3.42 5.70 -8.77
CA ILE A 60 -3.46 4.25 -8.98
C ILE A 60 -3.71 3.91 -10.45
N THR A 61 -2.88 3.00 -10.96
CA THR A 61 -2.96 2.44 -12.31
C THR A 61 -2.73 0.93 -12.24
N ALA A 62 -3.03 0.20 -13.32
CA ALA A 62 -2.79 -1.24 -13.39
C ALA A 62 -1.31 -1.63 -13.18
N ASN A 63 -0.37 -0.69 -13.41
CA ASN A 63 1.06 -0.91 -13.18
C ASN A 63 1.46 -0.95 -11.69
N PHE A 64 0.55 -0.63 -10.78
CA PHE A 64 0.77 -0.85 -9.35
C PHE A 64 0.65 -2.31 -8.96
N PHE A 65 -0.08 -3.11 -9.73
CA PHE A 65 -0.12 -4.55 -9.52
C PHE A 65 1.18 -5.22 -9.96
N ASN A 66 1.55 -6.28 -9.25
CA ASN A 66 2.69 -7.10 -9.65
C ASN A 66 2.49 -7.63 -11.07
N TYR A 67 3.55 -7.56 -11.89
CA TYR A 67 3.49 -7.91 -13.32
C TYR A 67 3.01 -9.35 -13.57
N GLU A 68 3.53 -10.32 -12.81
CA GLU A 68 3.13 -11.73 -12.98
C GLU A 68 1.66 -11.95 -12.63
N VAL A 69 1.20 -11.33 -11.55
CA VAL A 69 -0.18 -11.42 -11.08
C VAL A 69 -1.14 -10.81 -12.10
N ARG A 70 -0.84 -9.61 -12.61
CA ARG A 70 -1.61 -8.96 -13.67
C ARG A 70 -1.63 -9.80 -14.96
N LYS A 71 -0.46 -10.30 -15.39
CA LYS A 71 -0.34 -11.15 -16.58
C LYS A 71 -1.18 -12.43 -16.47
N ASN A 72 -1.15 -13.09 -15.31
CA ASN A 72 -1.95 -14.29 -15.08
C ASN A 72 -3.44 -13.99 -15.08
N TYR A 73 -3.88 -12.89 -14.48
CA TYR A 73 -5.27 -12.45 -14.53
C TYR A 73 -5.73 -12.25 -15.98
N ILE A 74 -4.98 -11.47 -16.78
CA ILE A 74 -5.31 -11.21 -18.19
C ILE A 74 -5.37 -12.52 -19.00
N LYS A 75 -4.40 -13.42 -18.79
CA LYS A 75 -4.39 -14.73 -19.46
C LYS A 75 -5.68 -15.52 -19.16
N ASN A 76 -6.06 -15.60 -17.89
CA ASN A 76 -7.22 -16.38 -17.47
C ASN A 76 -8.54 -15.82 -18.04
N ILE A 77 -8.74 -14.49 -17.98
CA ILE A 77 -9.95 -13.89 -18.57
C ILE A 77 -10.01 -14.09 -20.09
N THR A 78 -8.86 -14.06 -20.78
CA THR A 78 -8.80 -14.27 -22.25
C THR A 78 -9.06 -15.72 -22.64
N SER A 79 -8.65 -16.70 -21.82
CA SER A 79 -8.91 -18.13 -22.05
C SER A 79 -10.30 -18.59 -21.58
N GLY A 80 -11.08 -17.72 -20.96
CA GLY A 80 -12.39 -18.07 -20.37
C GLY A 80 -12.27 -18.90 -19.09
N GLU A 81 -11.08 -18.97 -18.50
CA GLU A 81 -10.84 -19.61 -17.21
C GLU A 81 -11.26 -18.70 -16.05
N TYR A 82 -11.51 -19.29 -14.89
CA TYR A 82 -11.75 -18.51 -13.68
C TYR A 82 -10.53 -17.65 -13.34
N ALA A 83 -10.73 -16.37 -13.24
CA ALA A 83 -9.71 -15.40 -12.86
C ALA A 83 -10.08 -14.79 -11.50
N GLU A 84 -9.27 -15.10 -10.47
CA GLU A 84 -9.36 -14.38 -9.20
C GLU A 84 -8.94 -12.93 -9.41
N LEU A 85 -9.79 -12.02 -8.95
CA LEU A 85 -9.48 -10.58 -9.01
C LEU A 85 -8.34 -10.26 -8.05
N PRO A 86 -7.17 -9.83 -8.54
CA PRO A 86 -6.02 -9.60 -7.69
C PRO A 86 -6.26 -8.43 -6.74
N GLU A 87 -5.69 -8.48 -5.57
CA GLU A 87 -5.68 -7.37 -4.61
C GLU A 87 -4.25 -6.96 -4.27
N ILE A 88 -4.05 -5.68 -3.99
CA ILE A 88 -2.83 -5.17 -3.37
C ILE A 88 -3.07 -5.06 -1.87
N MET A 89 -2.13 -5.57 -1.09
CA MET A 89 -2.13 -5.46 0.36
C MET A 89 -0.76 -4.95 0.84
N ILE A 90 -0.78 -3.96 1.72
CA ILE A 90 0.40 -3.48 2.43
C ILE A 90 0.02 -3.37 3.90
N GLU A 91 0.71 -4.10 4.76
CA GLU A 91 0.50 -4.09 6.21
C GLU A 91 1.75 -3.59 6.92
N ALA A 92 1.61 -2.52 7.70
CA ALA A 92 2.65 -2.02 8.59
C ALA A 92 2.40 -2.52 10.02
N TYR A 93 3.28 -3.37 10.50
CA TYR A 93 3.29 -3.90 11.85
C TYR A 93 4.16 -2.97 12.71
N CYS A 94 3.61 -2.48 13.79
CA CYS A 94 4.30 -1.55 14.67
C CYS A 94 4.74 -2.22 15.96
N LYS A 95 5.76 -1.65 16.62
CA LYS A 95 6.22 -2.12 17.91
C LYS A 95 5.09 -2.08 18.93
N LYS A 96 5.12 -3.03 19.85
CA LYS A 96 4.11 -3.15 20.90
C LYS A 96 4.16 -1.93 21.81
N GLU A 97 3.07 -1.18 21.81
CA GLU A 97 2.77 -0.15 22.78
C GLU A 97 1.50 -0.59 23.50
N GLU A 98 1.54 -0.65 24.84
CA GLU A 98 0.47 -1.23 25.66
C GLU A 98 -0.91 -0.58 25.43
N ASN A 99 -0.93 0.71 25.18
CA ASN A 99 -2.15 1.52 25.00
C ASN A 99 -2.35 2.00 23.57
N SER A 100 -1.87 1.26 22.56
CA SER A 100 -2.06 1.68 21.17
C SER A 100 -3.49 1.48 20.73
N GLU A 101 -4.11 2.55 20.26
CA GLU A 101 -5.46 2.59 19.70
C GLU A 101 -5.62 1.66 18.47
N PHE A 102 -4.51 1.36 17.76
CA PHE A 102 -4.51 0.54 16.54
C PHE A 102 -4.11 -0.93 16.78
N LYS A 103 -4.08 -1.36 18.06
CA LYS A 103 -3.70 -2.73 18.41
C LYS A 103 -4.83 -3.72 18.13
N GLY A 104 -4.49 -4.86 17.53
CA GLY A 104 -5.41 -5.96 17.26
C GLY A 104 -4.79 -7.04 16.40
N THR A 105 -5.61 -8.04 16.06
CA THR A 105 -5.22 -9.23 15.28
C THR A 105 -5.73 -9.20 13.84
N ASN A 106 -6.38 -8.12 13.40
CA ASN A 106 -6.91 -8.01 12.03
C ASN A 106 -5.79 -7.70 11.03
N ASN A 107 -4.90 -8.66 10.86
CA ASN A 107 -3.78 -8.63 9.91
C ASN A 107 -3.50 -10.04 9.38
N SER A 108 -2.79 -10.14 8.27
CA SER A 108 -2.58 -11.41 7.56
C SER A 108 -1.63 -12.39 8.27
N LEU A 109 -0.91 -11.96 9.30
CA LEU A 109 -0.06 -12.82 10.14
C LEU A 109 -0.77 -13.27 11.44
N GLY A 110 -1.95 -12.70 11.75
CA GLY A 110 -2.67 -12.99 12.99
C GLY A 110 -1.95 -12.51 14.26
N GLU A 111 -1.04 -11.55 14.14
CA GLU A 111 -0.27 -11.05 15.28
C GLU A 111 -1.06 -10.01 16.07
N ASP A 112 -1.06 -10.13 17.41
CA ASP A 112 -1.64 -9.11 18.29
C ASP A 112 -0.63 -7.98 18.54
N CYS A 113 -0.69 -6.97 17.67
CA CYS A 113 0.18 -5.79 17.71
C CYS A 113 -0.53 -4.56 17.12
N PRO A 114 -0.02 -3.35 17.40
CA PRO A 114 -0.45 -2.16 16.70
C PRO A 114 -0.06 -2.22 15.22
N GLY A 115 -0.93 -1.75 14.35
CA GLY A 115 -0.60 -1.70 12.93
C GLY A 115 -1.73 -1.17 12.06
N ILE A 116 -1.40 -0.98 10.78
CA ILE A 116 -2.33 -0.49 9.76
C ILE A 116 -2.13 -1.30 8.49
N ALA A 117 -3.24 -1.63 7.85
CA ALA A 117 -3.29 -2.25 6.54
C ALA A 117 -3.84 -1.26 5.49
N PHE A 118 -3.21 -1.23 4.34
CA PHE A 118 -3.71 -0.65 3.11
C PHE A 118 -4.15 -1.77 2.18
N TYR A 119 -5.37 -1.65 1.65
CA TYR A 119 -5.91 -2.55 0.64
C TYR A 119 -6.34 -1.76 -0.58
N TYR A 120 -5.98 -2.27 -1.76
CA TYR A 120 -6.62 -1.90 -3.01
C TYR A 120 -7.22 -3.16 -3.60
N LYS A 121 -8.52 -3.30 -3.48
CA LYS A 121 -9.24 -4.53 -3.77
C LYS A 121 -10.55 -4.28 -4.47
N PHE A 122 -11.06 -5.30 -5.13
CA PHE A 122 -12.36 -5.27 -5.80
C PHE A 122 -13.48 -4.95 -4.80
N ASN A 123 -14.38 -4.02 -5.20
CA ASN A 123 -15.59 -3.72 -4.44
C ASN A 123 -16.69 -4.70 -4.84
N GLN A 124 -17.10 -5.55 -3.89
CA GLN A 124 -18.12 -6.59 -4.11
C GLN A 124 -19.48 -6.02 -4.54
N ASP A 125 -19.77 -4.77 -4.27
CA ASP A 125 -20.99 -4.10 -4.74
C ASP A 125 -21.07 -4.05 -6.27
N ASN A 126 -19.94 -4.16 -6.95
CA ASN A 126 -19.84 -4.16 -8.41
C ASN A 126 -19.84 -5.58 -9.04
N ALA A 127 -20.06 -6.63 -8.26
CA ALA A 127 -19.90 -8.01 -8.72
C ALA A 127 -20.79 -8.35 -9.93
N ASP A 128 -22.03 -7.90 -9.94
CA ASP A 128 -22.98 -8.20 -11.04
C ASP A 128 -22.60 -7.45 -12.32
N ILE A 129 -22.19 -6.18 -12.20
CA ILE A 129 -21.74 -5.37 -13.34
C ILE A 129 -20.45 -5.97 -13.93
N TYR A 130 -19.51 -6.36 -13.07
CA TYR A 130 -18.27 -7.02 -13.48
C TYR A 130 -18.54 -8.33 -14.23
N LYS A 131 -19.41 -9.21 -13.70
CA LYS A 131 -19.77 -10.47 -14.36
C LYS A 131 -20.35 -10.25 -15.75
N LYS A 132 -21.27 -9.27 -15.88
CA LYS A 132 -21.86 -8.91 -17.17
C LYS A 132 -20.79 -8.47 -18.16
N LYS A 133 -19.95 -7.51 -17.80
CA LYS A 133 -18.86 -7.02 -18.66
C LYS A 133 -17.84 -8.11 -19.03
N LEU A 134 -17.56 -9.04 -18.11
CA LEU A 134 -16.68 -10.17 -18.37
C LEU A 134 -17.29 -11.11 -19.44
N GLN A 135 -18.59 -11.41 -19.35
CA GLN A 135 -19.31 -12.23 -20.34
C GLN A 135 -19.39 -11.56 -21.71
N GLU A 136 -19.49 -10.23 -21.75
CA GLU A 136 -19.51 -9.42 -22.97
C GLU A 136 -18.10 -9.23 -23.58
N GLY A 137 -17.04 -9.70 -22.90
CA GLY A 137 -15.65 -9.57 -23.37
C GLY A 137 -15.09 -8.15 -23.27
N GLU A 138 -15.72 -7.29 -22.49
CA GLU A 138 -15.28 -5.89 -22.31
C GLU A 138 -14.12 -5.73 -21.34
N ILE A 139 -13.80 -6.77 -20.53
CA ILE A 139 -12.71 -6.72 -19.57
C ILE A 139 -11.42 -7.22 -20.24
N LEU A 140 -10.50 -6.31 -20.49
CA LEU A 140 -9.21 -6.61 -21.13
C LEU A 140 -8.01 -6.55 -20.17
N ASP A 141 -8.20 -5.96 -18.99
CA ASP A 141 -7.18 -5.79 -17.93
C ASP A 141 -7.87 -5.78 -16.56
N ILE A 142 -7.12 -5.55 -15.48
CA ILE A 142 -7.70 -5.39 -14.14
C ILE A 142 -8.67 -4.19 -14.17
N PRO A 143 -9.96 -4.40 -13.85
CA PRO A 143 -10.99 -3.38 -13.98
C PRO A 143 -10.96 -2.41 -12.79
N LEU A 144 -10.03 -1.45 -12.82
CA LEU A 144 -9.73 -0.54 -11.71
C LEU A 144 -10.94 0.29 -11.27
N GLU A 145 -11.88 0.55 -12.17
CA GLU A 145 -13.12 1.27 -11.89
C GLU A 145 -14.03 0.56 -10.86
N PHE A 146 -13.82 -0.73 -10.65
CA PHE A 146 -14.56 -1.53 -9.67
C PHE A 146 -13.78 -1.77 -8.37
N TYR A 147 -12.60 -1.18 -8.25
CA TYR A 147 -11.77 -1.33 -7.07
C TYR A 147 -11.98 -0.19 -6.08
N LYS A 148 -11.70 -0.46 -4.82
CA LYS A 148 -11.71 0.53 -3.74
C LYS A 148 -10.44 0.49 -2.92
N ILE A 149 -10.10 1.65 -2.36
CA ILE A 149 -9.00 1.81 -1.41
C ILE A 149 -9.58 1.75 0.00
N GLU A 150 -8.92 1.00 0.86
CA GLU A 150 -9.23 0.95 2.28
C GLU A 150 -7.94 1.04 3.11
N PHE A 151 -7.96 1.87 4.16
CA PHE A 151 -7.01 1.82 5.26
C PHE A 151 -7.72 1.28 6.49
N ILE A 152 -7.19 0.25 7.11
CA ILE A 152 -7.81 -0.44 8.25
C ILE A 152 -6.76 -0.61 9.34
N GLY A 153 -7.08 -0.19 10.57
CA GLY A 153 -6.25 -0.50 11.73
C GLY A 153 -6.36 -1.97 12.10
N PHE A 154 -5.34 -2.54 12.73
CA PHE A 154 -5.39 -3.95 13.17
C PHE A 154 -6.46 -4.22 14.22
N HIS A 155 -7.01 -3.17 14.85
CA HIS A 155 -8.22 -3.23 15.68
C HIS A 155 -9.53 -3.43 14.88
N GLY A 156 -9.46 -3.43 13.52
CA GLY A 156 -10.59 -3.72 12.64
C GLY A 156 -11.38 -2.52 12.14
N CYS A 157 -11.09 -1.29 12.58
CA CYS A 157 -11.81 -0.11 12.11
C CYS A 157 -11.13 0.54 10.90
N SER A 158 -11.94 1.10 10.00
CA SER A 158 -11.47 1.88 8.86
C SER A 158 -10.86 3.21 9.31
N ILE A 159 -9.79 3.61 8.65
CA ILE A 159 -9.07 4.86 8.89
C ILE A 159 -9.12 5.70 7.62
N THR A 160 -9.36 6.99 7.74
CA THR A 160 -9.21 7.89 6.61
C THR A 160 -7.72 8.19 6.38
N SER A 161 -7.25 8.17 5.14
CA SER A 161 -5.85 8.42 4.79
C SER A 161 -5.27 9.75 5.32
N LYS A 162 -6.13 10.71 5.67
CA LYS A 162 -5.74 11.99 6.30
C LYS A 162 -5.39 11.86 7.79
N TYR A 163 -5.80 10.78 8.46
CA TYR A 163 -5.65 10.58 9.90
C TYR A 163 -4.78 9.37 10.24
N LEU A 164 -3.84 9.03 9.34
CA LEU A 164 -2.84 8.01 9.63
C LEU A 164 -1.94 8.45 10.79
N PRO A 165 -1.67 7.58 11.78
CA PRO A 165 -1.04 7.96 13.06
C PRO A 165 0.49 8.11 12.99
N PHE A 166 1.02 8.39 11.82
CA PHE A 166 2.46 8.52 11.62
C PHE A 166 2.83 10.00 11.38
N LYS A 167 3.87 10.47 12.08
CA LYS A 167 4.53 11.73 11.77
C LYS A 167 5.70 11.43 10.84
N VAL A 168 5.61 11.83 9.58
CA VAL A 168 6.59 11.48 8.52
C VAL A 168 6.95 12.70 7.70
N ALA A 169 8.24 12.85 7.41
CA ALA A 169 8.73 13.74 6.37
C ALA A 169 9.44 12.92 5.29
N THR A 170 9.05 13.10 4.06
CA THR A 170 9.76 12.56 2.90
C THR A 170 10.65 13.64 2.32
N ILE A 171 11.96 13.39 2.33
CA ILE A 171 12.97 14.30 1.82
C ILE A 171 13.57 13.71 0.55
N ASP A 172 13.34 14.38 -0.56
CA ASP A 172 13.92 14.01 -1.87
C ASP A 172 15.06 14.97 -2.19
N ALA A 173 16.30 14.51 -1.97
CA ALA A 173 17.50 15.30 -2.18
C ALA A 173 17.74 15.71 -3.66
N SER A 174 17.03 15.11 -4.61
CA SER A 174 17.09 15.47 -6.03
C SER A 174 16.25 16.70 -6.38
N LYS A 175 15.32 17.11 -5.49
CA LYS A 175 14.43 18.26 -5.73
C LYS A 175 15.07 19.57 -5.25
N ARG A 176 14.92 20.64 -6.04
CA ARG A 176 15.47 21.97 -5.74
C ARG A 176 14.92 22.63 -4.45
N ASP A 177 13.75 22.20 -3.97
CA ASP A 177 13.06 22.77 -2.78
C ASP A 177 13.38 22.05 -1.45
N TYR A 178 14.46 21.29 -1.42
CA TYR A 178 14.90 20.52 -0.26
C TYR A 178 14.92 21.32 1.07
N ASN A 179 15.47 22.54 1.05
CA ASN A 179 15.59 23.38 2.25
C ASN A 179 14.22 23.86 2.76
N ASN A 180 13.27 24.15 1.87
CA ASN A 180 11.93 24.58 2.24
C ASN A 180 11.13 23.46 2.89
N LEU A 181 11.28 22.21 2.41
CA LEU A 181 10.64 21.03 2.99
C LEU A 181 11.18 20.72 4.39
N LEU A 182 12.50 20.82 4.60
CA LEU A 182 13.14 20.65 5.90
C LEU A 182 12.66 21.70 6.91
N ASN A 183 12.68 22.98 6.52
CA ASN A 183 12.24 24.06 7.40
C ASN A 183 10.78 23.93 7.79
N ARG A 184 9.92 23.55 6.85
CA ARG A 184 8.50 23.28 7.11
C ARG A 184 8.28 22.12 8.07
N PHE A 185 9.00 21.02 7.89
CA PHE A 185 8.91 19.86 8.78
C PHE A 185 9.36 20.21 10.20
N VAL A 186 10.47 20.94 10.34
CA VAL A 186 10.99 21.39 11.63
C VAL A 186 9.97 22.31 12.32
N SER A 187 9.39 23.28 11.60
CA SER A 187 8.39 24.20 12.18
C SER A 187 7.09 23.52 12.61
N GLU A 188 6.66 22.47 11.89
CA GLU A 188 5.41 21.74 12.19
C GLU A 188 5.54 20.67 13.30
N ASN A 189 6.78 20.29 13.70
CA ASN A 189 7.01 19.17 14.62
C ASN A 189 7.91 19.50 15.85
N MET A 190 8.31 20.75 16.04
CA MET A 190 9.14 21.19 17.17
C MET A 190 8.37 22.04 18.22
N GLU A 191 7.03 21.98 18.24
CA GLU A 191 6.21 22.54 19.32
C GLU A 191 5.86 21.49 20.38
#